data_20b0468bbc9651274810043d9dc353a2
#
_entry.id   20b0468bbc9651274810043d9dc353a2
#
_cell.length_a   1.000
_cell.length_b   1.000
_cell.length_c   1.000
_cell.angle_alpha   90.00
_cell.angle_beta   90.00
_cell.angle_gamma   90.00
#
_symmetry.space_group_name_H-M   'P 1'
#
loop_
_entity.id
_entity.type
_entity.pdbx_description
1 polymer ?
#
loop_
_entity_poly.entity_id
_entity_poly.type
_entity_poly.pdbx_seq_one_letter_code
_entity_poly.pdbx_strand_id
1 'polypeptide(L)'
;VCYSDDARPPLPPIGGAASDHGDMTLTASDGNEFMAYFARAAKPTGAGMVVMPDVRGLHNFYKELARRFAEAGIDAVAIDYFGRTAGMGDRSEGFEFMPHVEKTTPEGLSSDVVAAAAHLRSMEGGAVKSVFTVGFCFGGSSSWNQSALTAGLNGCIGFYGRPERSLPFLSRMKAPLLLLIAGADFTPQEAFHDFDRKLTEAKVPHEMHIYEGAPHSFFDRGFAEWKDACDDAWHRMLAFIKQHD
;
A
#
# COMPACT_ATOMS: atom_id res chain seq x y z
N VAL A 1 4.71 -14.97 3.12
CA VAL A 1 3.49 -14.66 2.33
C VAL A 1 2.43 -14.20 3.31
N CYS A 2 1.91 -12.98 3.10
CA CYS A 2 0.87 -12.45 3.97
C CYS A 2 -0.49 -13.04 3.68
N TYR A 3 -0.85 -13.17 2.41
CA TYR A 3 -2.18 -13.60 1.99
C TYR A 3 -2.09 -14.80 1.07
N SER A 4 -2.95 -15.78 1.29
CA SER A 4 -3.14 -16.91 0.36
C SER A 4 -3.89 -16.46 -0.89
N ASP A 5 -3.99 -17.35 -1.89
CA ASP A 5 -4.79 -17.07 -3.10
C ASP A 5 -6.30 -16.99 -2.79
N ASP A 6 -6.73 -17.58 -1.66
CA ASP A 6 -8.12 -17.53 -1.18
C ASP A 6 -8.43 -16.32 -0.29
N ALA A 7 -7.40 -15.58 0.16
CA ALA A 7 -7.58 -14.38 0.98
C ALA A 7 -8.35 -13.29 0.23
N ARG A 8 -9.17 -12.54 0.94
CA ARG A 8 -10.00 -11.48 0.37
C ARG A 8 -9.90 -10.21 1.23
N PRO A 9 -9.69 -9.04 0.62
CA PRO A 9 -9.66 -7.81 1.37
C PRO A 9 -11.01 -7.51 2.02
N PRO A 10 -11.02 -6.91 3.23
CA PRO A 10 -12.23 -6.45 3.88
C PRO A 10 -13.01 -5.45 3.02
N LEU A 11 -14.33 -5.42 3.21
CA LEU A 11 -15.18 -4.46 2.51
C LEU A 11 -15.04 -3.08 3.13
N PRO A 12 -15.00 -2.00 2.33
CA PRO A 12 -15.04 -0.66 2.87
C PRO A 12 -16.41 -0.34 3.48
N PRO A 13 -16.49 0.60 4.43
CA PRO A 13 -17.75 1.00 5.05
C PRO A 13 -18.68 1.79 4.11
N ILE A 14 -18.22 2.11 2.91
CA ILE A 14 -18.93 2.87 1.90
C ILE A 14 -19.37 1.92 0.79
N GLY A 15 -20.68 1.84 0.57
CA GLY A 15 -21.28 1.01 -0.48
C GLY A 15 -21.28 1.71 -1.84
N GLY A 16 -20.08 1.87 -2.46
CA GLY A 16 -19.93 2.38 -3.82
C GLY A 16 -19.67 1.26 -4.83
N ALA A 17 -19.25 1.64 -6.03
CA ALA A 17 -18.89 0.72 -7.11
C ALA A 17 -17.64 1.18 -7.84
N ALA A 18 -16.88 0.23 -8.37
CA ALA A 18 -15.90 0.49 -9.42
C ALA A 18 -16.65 0.62 -10.76
N SER A 19 -16.38 1.68 -11.50
CA SER A 19 -16.96 1.89 -12.85
C SER A 19 -16.20 1.14 -13.93
N ASP A 20 -14.88 0.98 -13.73
CA ASP A 20 -13.99 0.27 -14.63
C ASP A 20 -12.80 -0.28 -13.84
N HIS A 21 -12.24 -1.40 -14.27
CA HIS A 21 -11.05 -1.99 -13.66
C HIS A 21 -10.43 -3.05 -14.58
N GLY A 22 -9.14 -3.28 -14.44
CA GLY A 22 -8.46 -4.32 -15.23
C GLY A 22 -6.95 -4.36 -15.04
N ASP A 23 -6.36 -5.37 -15.63
CA ASP A 23 -4.91 -5.49 -15.76
C ASP A 23 -4.37 -4.45 -16.74
N MET A 24 -3.20 -3.90 -16.42
CA MET A 24 -2.48 -2.97 -17.27
C MET A 24 -0.97 -3.14 -17.12
N THR A 25 -0.21 -2.57 -18.03
CA THR A 25 1.23 -2.45 -17.94
C THR A 25 1.60 -0.98 -17.78
N LEU A 26 2.48 -0.68 -16.85
CA LEU A 26 3.08 0.64 -16.68
C LEU A 26 4.57 0.58 -17.02
N THR A 27 5.12 1.71 -17.44
CA THR A 27 6.55 1.86 -17.73
C THR A 27 7.11 2.94 -16.81
N ALA A 28 8.11 2.59 -16.01
CA ALA A 28 8.83 3.51 -15.17
C ALA A 28 9.85 4.34 -16.00
N SER A 29 10.33 5.44 -15.43
CA SER A 29 11.25 6.36 -16.12
C SER A 29 12.60 5.74 -16.50
N ASP A 30 12.99 4.64 -15.85
CA ASP A 30 14.18 3.84 -16.16
C ASP A 30 13.94 2.79 -17.27
N GLY A 31 12.74 2.78 -17.88
CA GLY A 31 12.34 1.84 -18.93
C GLY A 31 11.83 0.49 -18.42
N ASN A 32 11.72 0.31 -17.10
CA ASN A 32 11.13 -0.91 -16.54
C ASN A 32 9.64 -0.98 -16.88
N GLU A 33 9.23 -2.07 -17.51
CA GLU A 33 7.81 -2.42 -17.67
C GLU A 33 7.39 -3.34 -16.52
N PHE A 34 6.26 -3.06 -15.90
CA PHE A 34 5.73 -3.85 -14.81
C PHE A 34 4.21 -3.97 -14.86
N MET A 35 3.70 -5.06 -14.31
CA MET A 35 2.28 -5.30 -14.20
C MET A 35 1.66 -4.36 -13.18
N ALA A 36 0.47 -3.88 -13.50
CA ALA A 36 -0.37 -3.11 -12.60
C ALA A 36 -1.84 -3.53 -12.79
N TYR A 37 -2.68 -3.15 -11.83
CA TYR A 37 -4.12 -3.33 -11.90
C TYR A 37 -4.79 -2.02 -11.51
N PHE A 38 -5.60 -1.45 -12.38
CA PHE A 38 -6.34 -0.22 -12.11
C PHE A 38 -7.77 -0.51 -11.67
N ALA A 39 -8.34 0.40 -10.89
CA ALA A 39 -9.76 0.44 -10.58
C ALA A 39 -10.23 1.90 -10.45
N ARG A 40 -11.27 2.24 -11.18
CA ARG A 40 -11.86 3.58 -11.25
C ARG A 40 -13.14 3.63 -10.43
N ALA A 41 -13.27 4.63 -9.59
CA ALA A 41 -14.47 4.86 -8.81
C ALA A 41 -15.64 5.34 -9.69
N ALA A 42 -16.83 4.83 -9.46
CA ALA A 42 -18.05 5.34 -10.12
C ALA A 42 -18.40 6.77 -9.66
N LYS A 43 -18.01 7.12 -8.43
CA LYS A 43 -18.16 8.46 -7.85
C LYS A 43 -16.83 8.87 -7.20
N PRO A 44 -15.86 9.38 -7.98
CA PRO A 44 -14.53 9.68 -7.47
C PRO A 44 -14.55 10.89 -6.53
N THR A 45 -13.77 10.82 -5.45
CA THR A 45 -13.52 11.93 -4.53
C THR A 45 -12.46 12.90 -5.05
N GLY A 46 -11.58 12.44 -5.94
CA GLY A 46 -10.40 13.15 -6.41
C GLY A 46 -9.11 12.63 -5.78
N ALA A 47 -9.20 11.73 -4.80
CA ALA A 47 -8.05 11.02 -4.23
C ALA A 47 -7.69 9.77 -5.06
N GLY A 48 -6.39 9.50 -5.15
CA GLY A 48 -5.84 8.31 -5.79
C GLY A 48 -4.97 7.49 -4.83
N MET A 49 -4.96 6.17 -5.00
CA MET A 49 -4.23 5.23 -4.16
C MET A 49 -3.30 4.34 -5.00
N VAL A 50 -2.01 4.34 -4.66
CA VAL A 50 -1.07 3.33 -5.14
C VAL A 50 -1.00 2.21 -4.11
N VAL A 51 -1.44 1.01 -4.49
CA VAL A 51 -1.43 -0.17 -3.62
C VAL A 51 -0.12 -0.93 -3.83
N MET A 52 0.62 -1.10 -2.73
CA MET A 52 1.94 -1.74 -2.69
C MET A 52 1.81 -3.12 -2.02
N PRO A 53 1.89 -4.21 -2.79
CA PRO A 53 1.71 -5.57 -2.31
C PRO A 53 2.71 -6.04 -1.24
N ASP A 54 2.46 -7.23 -0.70
CA ASP A 54 3.43 -7.97 0.12
C ASP A 54 4.61 -8.52 -0.73
N VAL A 55 5.43 -9.36 -0.12
CA VAL A 55 6.62 -9.97 -0.76
C VAL A 55 6.34 -10.76 -2.03
N ARG A 56 5.09 -11.17 -2.28
CA ARG A 56 4.71 -11.96 -3.46
C ARG A 56 4.40 -11.10 -4.69
N GLY A 57 4.22 -9.79 -4.51
CA GLY A 57 3.89 -8.90 -5.61
C GLY A 57 2.39 -8.87 -5.93
N LEU A 58 2.04 -8.50 -7.16
CA LEU A 58 0.66 -8.25 -7.57
C LEU A 58 -0.11 -9.56 -7.80
N HIS A 59 -0.79 -10.04 -6.76
CA HIS A 59 -1.72 -11.17 -6.84
C HIS A 59 -3.18 -10.74 -6.56
N ASN A 60 -4.13 -11.69 -6.64
CA ASN A 60 -5.56 -11.40 -6.62
C ASN A 60 -6.04 -10.57 -5.44
N PHE A 61 -5.48 -10.76 -4.24
CA PHE A 61 -5.85 -9.96 -3.07
C PHE A 61 -5.70 -8.44 -3.35
N TYR A 62 -4.58 -8.03 -3.95
CA TYR A 62 -4.30 -6.61 -4.21
C TYR A 62 -5.09 -6.05 -5.40
N LYS A 63 -5.40 -6.89 -6.39
CA LYS A 63 -6.33 -6.52 -7.47
C LYS A 63 -7.74 -6.26 -6.92
N GLU A 64 -8.22 -7.13 -6.03
CA GLU A 64 -9.49 -6.90 -5.33
C GLU A 64 -9.43 -5.67 -4.41
N LEU A 65 -8.32 -5.44 -3.70
CA LEU A 65 -8.17 -4.29 -2.82
C LEU A 65 -8.25 -2.97 -3.61
N ALA A 66 -7.64 -2.89 -4.79
CA ALA A 66 -7.81 -1.74 -5.68
C ALA A 66 -9.29 -1.46 -5.99
N ARG A 67 -10.07 -2.51 -6.25
CA ARG A 67 -11.53 -2.38 -6.44
C ARG A 67 -12.25 -1.91 -5.18
N ARG A 68 -11.81 -2.37 -3.97
CA ARG A 68 -12.38 -1.88 -2.70
C ARG A 68 -12.13 -0.39 -2.50
N PHE A 69 -10.95 0.12 -2.88
CA PHE A 69 -10.70 1.57 -2.87
C PHE A 69 -11.62 2.31 -3.85
N ALA A 70 -11.80 1.81 -5.07
CA ALA A 70 -12.72 2.40 -6.04
C ALA A 70 -14.17 2.43 -5.52
N GLU A 71 -14.65 1.40 -4.83
CA GLU A 71 -15.95 1.37 -4.15
C GLU A 71 -16.04 2.44 -3.04
N ALA A 72 -14.92 2.79 -2.40
CA ALA A 72 -14.85 3.88 -1.43
C ALA A 72 -14.69 5.28 -2.07
N GLY A 73 -14.71 5.38 -3.39
CA GLY A 73 -14.58 6.65 -4.12
C GLY A 73 -13.14 7.06 -4.44
N ILE A 74 -12.17 6.16 -4.29
CA ILE A 74 -10.75 6.43 -4.46
C ILE A 74 -10.24 5.64 -5.67
N ASP A 75 -9.82 6.33 -6.72
CA ASP A 75 -9.20 5.68 -7.88
C ASP A 75 -7.91 4.98 -7.44
N ALA A 76 -7.66 3.76 -7.90
CA ALA A 76 -6.55 2.98 -7.38
C ALA A 76 -5.75 2.29 -8.49
N VAL A 77 -4.45 2.14 -8.24
CA VAL A 77 -3.53 1.32 -9.03
C VAL A 77 -2.72 0.44 -8.09
N ALA A 78 -2.88 -0.87 -8.20
CA ALA A 78 -2.02 -1.84 -7.53
C ALA A 78 -0.85 -2.20 -8.45
N ILE A 79 0.38 -2.16 -7.93
CA ILE A 79 1.61 -2.36 -8.71
C ILE A 79 2.26 -3.71 -8.42
N ASP A 80 3.01 -4.24 -9.38
CA ASP A 80 3.95 -5.33 -9.15
C ASP A 80 5.36 -4.77 -8.93
N TYR A 81 6.22 -5.52 -8.22
CA TYR A 81 7.61 -5.10 -7.94
C TYR A 81 8.64 -5.73 -8.85
N PHE A 82 8.26 -6.78 -9.58
CA PHE A 82 9.22 -7.73 -10.12
C PHE A 82 9.35 -7.68 -11.65
N GLY A 83 8.87 -6.60 -12.28
CA GLY A 83 9.07 -6.37 -13.71
C GLY A 83 10.55 -6.45 -14.11
N ARG A 84 11.45 -5.87 -13.27
CA ARG A 84 12.90 -5.85 -13.51
C ARG A 84 13.58 -7.21 -13.39
N THR A 85 13.01 -8.16 -12.65
CA THR A 85 13.71 -9.39 -12.26
C THR A 85 12.99 -10.67 -12.68
N ALA A 86 11.65 -10.64 -12.74
CA ALA A 86 10.83 -11.77 -13.14
C ALA A 86 10.00 -11.51 -14.40
N GLY A 87 10.00 -10.25 -14.89
CA GLY A 87 9.15 -9.86 -16.02
C GLY A 87 7.66 -9.95 -15.72
N MET A 88 6.86 -10.07 -16.77
CA MET A 88 5.42 -10.28 -16.68
C MET A 88 5.13 -11.73 -16.34
N GLY A 89 4.10 -12.00 -15.54
CA GLY A 89 3.72 -13.37 -15.20
C GLY A 89 2.83 -13.44 -13.96
N ASP A 90 2.41 -14.64 -13.63
CA ASP A 90 1.56 -14.90 -12.49
C ASP A 90 2.34 -14.73 -11.16
N ARG A 91 1.65 -14.22 -10.14
CA ARG A 91 2.15 -14.06 -8.77
C ARG A 91 1.32 -14.87 -7.78
N SER A 92 0.80 -16.03 -8.22
CA SER A 92 0.13 -17.00 -7.36
C SER A 92 1.06 -17.63 -6.32
N GLU A 93 0.55 -18.49 -5.46
CA GLU A 93 1.34 -19.13 -4.37
C GLU A 93 2.55 -19.93 -4.86
N GLY A 94 2.56 -20.38 -6.12
CA GLY A 94 3.71 -21.06 -6.73
C GLY A 94 4.86 -20.15 -7.15
N PHE A 95 4.72 -18.83 -7.07
CA PHE A 95 5.78 -17.90 -7.47
C PHE A 95 6.91 -17.86 -6.43
N GLU A 96 8.13 -18.15 -6.85
CA GLU A 96 9.33 -18.05 -6.02
C GLU A 96 9.77 -16.61 -5.86
N PHE A 97 9.17 -15.88 -4.93
CA PHE A 97 9.34 -14.44 -4.77
C PHE A 97 10.68 -14.03 -4.11
N MET A 98 11.25 -14.84 -3.22
CA MET A 98 12.41 -14.42 -2.40
C MET A 98 13.60 -13.95 -3.23
N PRO A 99 14.07 -14.67 -4.29
CA PRO A 99 15.18 -14.20 -5.12
C PRO A 99 14.93 -12.86 -5.82
N HIS A 100 13.64 -12.50 -6.01
CA HIS A 100 13.24 -11.23 -6.61
C HIS A 100 13.13 -10.12 -5.56
N VAL A 101 12.63 -10.42 -4.36
CA VAL A 101 12.59 -9.48 -3.22
C VAL A 101 14.01 -8.99 -2.87
N GLU A 102 14.98 -9.90 -2.82
CA GLU A 102 16.39 -9.58 -2.53
C GLU A 102 17.03 -8.63 -3.55
N LYS A 103 16.51 -8.61 -4.77
CA LYS A 103 16.99 -7.73 -5.86
C LYS A 103 16.24 -6.39 -5.95
N THR A 104 15.21 -6.19 -5.16
CA THR A 104 14.51 -4.90 -5.15
C THR A 104 15.39 -3.81 -4.54
N THR A 105 15.32 -2.62 -5.10
CA THR A 105 15.98 -1.44 -4.55
C THR A 105 14.96 -0.36 -4.21
N PRO A 106 15.22 0.48 -3.20
CA PRO A 106 14.32 1.59 -2.86
C PRO A 106 14.07 2.53 -4.06
N GLU A 107 15.09 2.77 -4.87
CA GLU A 107 15.04 3.61 -6.07
C GLU A 107 14.15 2.98 -7.16
N GLY A 108 14.29 1.67 -7.38
CA GLY A 108 13.47 0.92 -8.32
C GLY A 108 11.99 0.94 -7.92
N LEU A 109 11.70 0.68 -6.64
CA LEU A 109 10.34 0.74 -6.11
C LEU A 109 9.74 2.15 -6.22
N SER A 110 10.54 3.18 -5.92
CA SER A 110 10.10 4.57 -6.06
C SER A 110 9.81 4.94 -7.52
N SER A 111 10.63 4.48 -8.47
CA SER A 111 10.41 4.70 -9.90
C SER A 111 9.06 4.11 -10.36
N ASP A 112 8.70 2.91 -9.89
CA ASP A 112 7.42 2.26 -10.19
C ASP A 112 6.24 3.02 -9.53
N VAL A 113 6.39 3.46 -8.28
CA VAL A 113 5.37 4.28 -7.59
C VAL A 113 5.15 5.62 -8.30
N VAL A 114 6.22 6.27 -8.76
CA VAL A 114 6.12 7.51 -9.54
C VAL A 114 5.34 7.30 -10.83
N ALA A 115 5.58 6.19 -11.55
CA ALA A 115 4.83 5.86 -12.76
C ALA A 115 3.34 5.63 -12.48
N ALA A 116 3.00 4.92 -11.40
CA ALA A 116 1.63 4.70 -10.97
C ALA A 116 0.94 6.00 -10.54
N ALA A 117 1.62 6.87 -9.79
CA ALA A 117 1.12 8.17 -9.40
C ALA A 117 0.89 9.10 -10.59
N ALA A 118 1.79 9.07 -11.59
CA ALA A 118 1.64 9.82 -12.84
C ALA A 118 0.42 9.33 -13.63
N HIS A 119 0.20 8.02 -13.71
CA HIS A 119 -1.00 7.46 -14.34
C HIS A 119 -2.27 7.96 -13.63
N LEU A 120 -2.36 7.85 -12.31
CA LEU A 120 -3.52 8.33 -11.55
C LEU A 120 -3.82 9.82 -11.78
N ARG A 121 -2.79 10.65 -11.94
CA ARG A 121 -2.93 12.08 -12.24
C ARG A 121 -3.31 12.37 -13.70
N SER A 122 -3.12 11.43 -14.62
CA SER A 122 -3.51 11.57 -16.01
C SER A 122 -5.03 11.54 -16.19
N MET A 123 -5.52 12.02 -17.32
CA MET A 123 -6.96 11.95 -17.66
C MET A 123 -7.44 10.50 -17.74
N GLU A 124 -6.62 9.60 -18.24
CA GLU A 124 -6.91 8.17 -18.32
C GLU A 124 -6.98 7.54 -16.92
N GLY A 125 -6.10 7.92 -16.00
CA GLY A 125 -6.03 7.41 -14.64
C GLY A 125 -6.99 8.05 -13.64
N GLY A 126 -7.76 9.09 -14.01
CA GLY A 126 -8.77 9.70 -13.15
C GLY A 126 -8.56 11.18 -12.87
N ALA A 127 -7.47 11.75 -13.33
CA ALA A 127 -7.12 13.16 -13.08
C ALA A 127 -7.17 13.50 -11.57
N VAL A 128 -6.70 12.56 -10.73
CA VAL A 128 -6.74 12.73 -9.28
C VAL A 128 -5.90 13.93 -8.83
N LYS A 129 -6.31 14.59 -7.76
CA LYS A 129 -5.65 15.77 -7.22
C LYS A 129 -4.63 15.40 -6.14
N SER A 130 -4.99 14.43 -5.31
CA SER A 130 -4.16 13.92 -4.22
C SER A 130 -3.79 12.45 -4.47
N VAL A 131 -2.58 12.04 -4.12
CA VAL A 131 -2.10 10.67 -4.27
C VAL A 131 -1.53 10.17 -2.96
N PHE A 132 -1.97 8.99 -2.57
CA PHE A 132 -1.54 8.26 -1.39
C PHE A 132 -0.93 6.92 -1.79
N THR A 133 -0.15 6.33 -0.90
CA THR A 133 0.27 4.93 -1.00
C THR A 133 -0.31 4.12 0.16
N VAL A 134 -0.62 2.86 -0.08
CA VAL A 134 -0.93 1.88 0.97
C VAL A 134 -0.14 0.61 0.71
N GLY A 135 0.51 0.08 1.74
CA GLY A 135 1.31 -1.12 1.59
C GLY A 135 1.13 -2.11 2.72
N PHE A 136 1.50 -3.37 2.47
CA PHE A 136 1.29 -4.49 3.38
C PHE A 136 2.58 -5.29 3.55
N CYS A 137 2.99 -5.58 4.78
CA CYS A 137 4.21 -6.34 5.09
C CYS A 137 5.46 -5.66 4.48
N PHE A 138 6.11 -6.28 3.51
CA PHE A 138 7.18 -5.67 2.71
C PHE A 138 6.72 -4.35 2.08
N GLY A 139 5.53 -4.34 1.50
CA GLY A 139 4.89 -3.15 0.96
C GLY A 139 4.54 -2.11 2.04
N GLY A 140 4.29 -2.52 3.28
CA GLY A 140 4.02 -1.62 4.39
C GLY A 140 5.19 -0.69 4.69
N SER A 141 6.38 -1.25 4.89
CA SER A 141 7.62 -0.47 5.03
C SER A 141 7.94 0.31 3.75
N SER A 142 7.75 -0.33 2.59
CA SER A 142 8.01 0.31 1.30
C SER A 142 7.11 1.52 1.06
N SER A 143 5.85 1.47 1.51
CA SER A 143 4.91 2.59 1.48
C SER A 143 5.39 3.74 2.39
N TRP A 144 5.77 3.46 3.64
CA TRP A 144 6.32 4.49 4.53
C TRP A 144 7.55 5.18 3.92
N ASN A 145 8.42 4.39 3.28
CA ASN A 145 9.63 4.91 2.64
C ASN A 145 9.33 5.88 1.48
N GLN A 146 8.16 5.75 0.82
CA GLN A 146 7.77 6.69 -0.24
C GLN A 146 7.59 8.12 0.27
N SER A 147 7.32 8.31 1.56
CA SER A 147 7.34 9.65 2.18
C SER A 147 8.67 10.40 1.96
N ALA A 148 9.78 9.67 1.88
CA ALA A 148 11.11 10.22 1.63
C ALA A 148 11.53 10.15 0.15
N LEU A 149 11.02 9.19 -0.60
CA LEU A 149 11.52 8.83 -1.92
C LEU A 149 10.70 9.39 -3.07
N THR A 150 9.39 9.56 -2.87
CA THR A 150 8.46 10.01 -3.92
C THR A 150 7.88 11.38 -3.58
N ALA A 151 8.24 12.38 -4.36
CA ALA A 151 7.72 13.72 -4.17
C ALA A 151 6.24 13.83 -4.55
N GLY A 152 5.52 14.71 -3.83
CA GLY A 152 4.13 15.05 -4.14
C GLY A 152 3.10 13.99 -3.74
N LEU A 153 3.45 13.08 -2.82
CA LEU A 153 2.48 12.25 -2.14
C LEU A 153 1.82 13.02 -1.00
N ASN A 154 0.52 12.79 -0.84
CA ASN A 154 -0.29 13.38 0.23
C ASN A 154 -0.22 12.58 1.53
N GLY A 155 0.14 11.30 1.47
CA GLY A 155 0.34 10.46 2.63
C GLY A 155 0.71 9.02 2.27
N CYS A 156 1.30 8.32 3.24
CA CYS A 156 1.78 6.94 3.07
C CYS A 156 1.25 6.05 4.20
N ILE A 157 0.44 5.06 3.83
CA ILE A 157 -0.21 4.13 4.76
C ILE A 157 0.53 2.80 4.73
N GLY A 158 0.82 2.22 5.87
CA GLY A 158 1.46 0.91 5.91
C GLY A 158 0.90 0.02 7.00
N PHE A 159 0.58 -1.22 6.60
CA PHE A 159 0.17 -2.30 7.50
C PHE A 159 1.38 -3.18 7.83
N TYR A 160 1.57 -3.46 9.11
CA TYR A 160 2.59 -4.39 9.64
C TYR A 160 3.92 -4.38 8.86
N GLY A 161 4.39 -3.20 8.48
CA GLY A 161 5.72 -2.99 7.95
C GLY A 161 6.78 -3.13 9.06
N ARG A 162 8.04 -3.30 8.67
CA ARG A 162 9.16 -3.39 9.61
C ARG A 162 9.85 -2.05 9.78
N PRO A 163 9.88 -1.48 10.99
CA PRO A 163 10.52 -0.19 11.26
C PRO A 163 11.98 -0.09 10.80
N GLU A 164 12.76 -1.16 10.98
CA GLU A 164 14.18 -1.17 10.61
C GLU A 164 14.43 -0.88 9.12
N ARG A 165 13.45 -1.19 8.25
CA ARG A 165 13.53 -0.89 6.81
C ARG A 165 13.31 0.59 6.50
N SER A 166 12.69 1.33 7.43
CA SER A 166 12.31 2.73 7.25
C SER A 166 13.27 3.70 7.95
N LEU A 167 14.00 3.24 8.96
CA LEU A 167 14.97 4.07 9.69
C LEU A 167 15.98 4.80 8.80
N PRO A 168 16.54 4.20 7.72
CA PRO A 168 17.49 4.89 6.84
C PRO A 168 16.90 6.11 6.11
N PHE A 169 15.58 6.19 5.99
CA PHE A 169 14.86 7.25 5.26
C PHE A 169 14.30 8.33 6.15
N LEU A 170 14.31 8.13 7.47
CA LEU A 170 13.63 8.94 8.48
C LEU A 170 13.87 10.44 8.30
N SER A 171 15.13 10.86 8.15
CA SER A 171 15.51 12.28 8.04
C SER A 171 15.03 12.98 6.76
N ARG A 172 14.55 12.21 5.79
CA ARG A 172 14.07 12.71 4.49
C ARG A 172 12.55 12.58 4.31
N MET A 173 11.86 11.94 5.25
CA MET A 173 10.41 11.76 5.19
C MET A 173 9.71 13.13 5.27
N LYS A 174 8.71 13.34 4.40
CA LYS A 174 7.96 14.62 4.28
C LYS A 174 6.46 14.40 4.30
N ALA A 175 5.97 13.42 3.55
CA ALA A 175 4.54 13.10 3.53
C ALA A 175 4.14 12.45 4.88
N PRO A 176 2.94 12.74 5.40
CA PRO A 176 2.44 12.14 6.63
C PRO A 176 2.32 10.61 6.52
N LEU A 177 2.48 9.91 7.64
CA LEU A 177 2.41 8.47 7.73
C LEU A 177 1.19 8.00 8.54
N LEU A 178 0.56 6.92 8.10
CA LEU A 178 -0.35 6.13 8.92
C LEU A 178 0.23 4.72 9.11
N LEU A 179 0.48 4.35 10.38
CA LEU A 179 1.05 3.07 10.77
C LEU A 179 -0.05 2.21 11.40
N LEU A 180 -0.42 1.12 10.73
CA LEU A 180 -1.44 0.17 11.19
C LEU A 180 -0.75 -1.15 11.55
N ILE A 181 -0.61 -1.40 12.84
CA ILE A 181 0.30 -2.40 13.39
C ILE A 181 -0.47 -3.60 13.93
N ALA A 182 -0.02 -4.81 13.59
CA ALA A 182 -0.49 -6.04 14.19
C ALA A 182 0.18 -6.24 15.56
N GLY A 183 -0.61 -6.34 16.64
CA GLY A 183 -0.10 -6.41 18.01
C GLY A 183 0.59 -7.73 18.35
N ALA A 184 0.31 -8.81 17.63
CA ALA A 184 0.97 -10.11 17.75
C ALA A 184 1.81 -10.45 16.51
N ASP A 185 2.53 -9.46 15.96
CA ASP A 185 3.42 -9.62 14.81
C ASP A 185 4.76 -10.29 15.19
N PHE A 186 5.52 -10.66 14.15
CA PHE A 186 6.92 -11.11 14.28
C PHE A 186 7.84 -10.01 14.81
N THR A 187 7.53 -8.75 14.52
CA THR A 187 8.23 -7.58 15.02
C THR A 187 7.68 -7.21 16.40
N PRO A 188 8.52 -7.15 17.46
CA PRO A 188 8.06 -6.76 18.79
C PRO A 188 7.43 -5.37 18.81
N GLN A 189 6.38 -5.18 19.58
CA GLN A 189 5.69 -3.87 19.72
C GLN A 189 6.65 -2.75 20.14
N GLU A 190 7.66 -3.06 20.96
CA GLU A 190 8.68 -2.08 21.37
C GLU A 190 9.42 -1.44 20.19
N ALA A 191 9.66 -2.18 19.11
CA ALA A 191 10.27 -1.64 17.89
C ALA A 191 9.38 -0.59 17.22
N PHE A 192 8.06 -0.76 17.26
CA PHE A 192 7.10 0.21 16.75
C PHE A 192 7.02 1.46 17.65
N HIS A 193 7.03 1.29 18.96
CA HIS A 193 7.09 2.42 19.90
C HIS A 193 8.39 3.23 19.75
N ASP A 194 9.53 2.56 19.55
CA ASP A 194 10.80 3.23 19.26
C ASP A 194 10.73 4.00 17.92
N PHE A 195 10.10 3.41 16.91
CA PHE A 195 9.92 4.07 15.61
C PHE A 195 9.01 5.30 15.71
N ASP A 196 7.88 5.20 16.43
CA ASP A 196 6.96 6.30 16.70
C ASP A 196 7.69 7.49 17.38
N ARG A 197 8.50 7.18 18.41
CA ARG A 197 9.33 8.18 19.10
C ARG A 197 10.31 8.85 18.12
N LYS A 198 10.99 8.08 17.28
CA LYS A 198 11.95 8.60 16.28
C LYS A 198 11.28 9.46 15.21
N LEU A 199 10.07 9.08 14.75
CA LEU A 199 9.27 9.89 13.84
C LEU A 199 8.91 11.23 14.48
N THR A 200 8.52 11.22 15.76
CA THR A 200 8.23 12.44 16.52
C THR A 200 9.47 13.34 16.65
N GLU A 201 10.62 12.78 17.02
CA GLU A 201 11.89 13.51 17.12
C GLU A 201 12.32 14.11 15.78
N ALA A 202 12.08 13.38 14.68
CA ALA A 202 12.35 13.85 13.32
C ALA A 202 11.27 14.83 12.78
N LYS A 203 10.22 15.10 13.55
CA LYS A 203 9.08 15.96 13.18
C LYS A 203 8.34 15.47 11.91
N VAL A 204 8.30 14.18 11.68
CA VAL A 204 7.51 13.56 10.61
C VAL A 204 6.06 13.46 11.10
N PRO A 205 5.08 14.07 10.40
CA PRO A 205 3.67 13.90 10.76
C PRO A 205 3.28 12.43 10.64
N HIS A 206 2.71 11.86 11.70
CA HIS A 206 2.30 10.45 11.67
C HIS A 206 1.22 10.14 12.69
N GLU A 207 0.51 9.06 12.42
CA GLU A 207 -0.44 8.40 13.32
C GLU A 207 -0.08 6.92 13.39
N MET A 208 -0.10 6.35 14.58
CA MET A 208 0.13 4.91 14.78
C MET A 208 -1.03 4.30 15.56
N HIS A 209 -1.50 3.14 15.12
CA HIS A 209 -2.48 2.34 15.82
C HIS A 209 -2.05 0.89 15.88
N ILE A 210 -2.07 0.30 17.08
CA ILE A 210 -1.74 -1.11 17.33
C ILE A 210 -3.05 -1.86 17.57
N TYR A 211 -3.30 -2.89 16.78
CA TYR A 211 -4.41 -3.82 16.96
C TYR A 211 -3.94 -4.95 17.88
N GLU A 212 -4.22 -4.82 19.16
CA GLU A 212 -3.75 -5.74 20.19
C GLU A 212 -4.16 -7.18 19.90
N GLY A 213 -3.21 -8.10 19.96
CA GLY A 213 -3.41 -9.52 19.68
C GLY A 213 -3.63 -9.87 18.20
N ALA A 214 -3.79 -8.90 17.31
CA ALA A 214 -3.98 -9.17 15.89
C ALA A 214 -2.70 -9.78 15.29
N PRO A 215 -2.82 -10.86 14.52
CA PRO A 215 -1.67 -11.49 13.87
C PRO A 215 -1.22 -10.69 12.64
N HIS A 216 0.01 -10.96 12.20
CA HIS A 216 0.44 -10.52 10.88
C HIS A 216 -0.60 -10.90 9.82
N SER A 217 -0.91 -10.00 8.88
CA SER A 217 -1.94 -10.21 7.83
C SER A 217 -3.39 -10.28 8.32
N PHE A 218 -3.72 -9.68 9.48
CA PHE A 218 -5.08 -9.67 10.00
C PHE A 218 -6.10 -8.99 9.07
N PHE A 219 -5.66 -8.12 8.17
CA PHE A 219 -6.53 -7.38 7.24
C PHE A 219 -7.03 -8.30 6.11
N ASP A 220 -7.82 -9.30 6.50
CA ASP A 220 -8.40 -10.32 5.62
C ASP A 220 -9.83 -10.63 6.07
N ARG A 221 -10.78 -10.56 5.13
CA ARG A 221 -12.19 -10.88 5.37
C ARG A 221 -12.42 -12.33 5.82
N GLY A 222 -11.48 -13.23 5.52
CA GLY A 222 -11.50 -14.61 5.97
C GLY A 222 -11.30 -14.75 7.49
N PHE A 223 -10.70 -13.76 8.15
CA PHE A 223 -10.49 -13.77 9.60
C PHE A 223 -11.64 -13.07 10.34
N ALA A 224 -12.76 -13.79 10.52
CA ALA A 224 -13.97 -13.23 11.14
C ALA A 224 -13.74 -12.62 12.53
N GLU A 225 -12.80 -13.15 13.30
CA GLU A 225 -12.42 -12.64 14.63
C GLU A 225 -11.79 -11.24 14.60
N TRP A 226 -11.18 -10.85 13.47
CA TRP A 226 -10.54 -9.55 13.26
C TRP A 226 -11.39 -8.57 12.47
N LYS A 227 -12.67 -8.88 12.27
CA LYS A 227 -13.58 -8.02 11.52
C LYS A 227 -13.61 -6.58 12.04
N ASP A 228 -13.70 -6.40 13.36
CA ASP A 228 -13.76 -5.05 13.97
C ASP A 228 -12.44 -4.29 13.75
N ALA A 229 -11.29 -4.97 13.82
CA ALA A 229 -10.00 -4.37 13.49
C ALA A 229 -9.91 -3.98 12.01
N CYS A 230 -10.43 -4.80 11.10
CA CYS A 230 -10.51 -4.48 9.68
C CYS A 230 -11.41 -3.27 9.40
N ASP A 231 -12.56 -3.21 10.05
CA ASP A 231 -13.51 -2.09 9.92
C ASP A 231 -12.87 -0.79 10.47
N ASP A 232 -12.21 -0.84 11.62
CA ASP A 232 -11.49 0.31 12.18
C ASP A 232 -10.33 0.74 11.27
N ALA A 233 -9.57 -0.19 10.71
CA ALA A 233 -8.50 0.11 9.77
C ALA A 233 -9.01 0.84 8.52
N TRP A 234 -10.16 0.43 7.97
CA TRP A 234 -10.82 1.16 6.88
C TRP A 234 -11.20 2.58 7.29
N HIS A 235 -11.82 2.76 8.46
CA HIS A 235 -12.19 4.10 8.95
C HIS A 235 -10.98 5.00 9.12
N ARG A 236 -9.86 4.48 9.67
CA ARG A 236 -8.61 5.25 9.81
C ARG A 236 -8.01 5.63 8.46
N MET A 237 -7.96 4.71 7.51
CA MET A 237 -7.47 5.01 6.15
C MET A 237 -8.29 6.11 5.49
N LEU A 238 -9.63 6.01 5.53
CA LEU A 238 -10.51 7.01 4.92
C LEU A 238 -10.43 8.36 5.63
N ALA A 239 -10.32 8.38 6.96
CA ALA A 239 -10.14 9.61 7.73
C ALA A 239 -8.79 10.26 7.41
N PHE A 240 -7.71 9.49 7.35
CA PHE A 240 -6.38 9.95 6.99
C PHE A 240 -6.34 10.54 5.57
N ILE A 241 -6.94 9.85 4.60
CA ILE A 241 -7.06 10.36 3.22
C ILE A 241 -7.80 11.69 3.21
N LYS A 242 -8.96 11.76 3.86
CA LYS A 242 -9.77 12.99 3.93
C LYS A 242 -9.04 14.16 4.61
N GLN A 243 -8.19 13.86 5.60
CA GLN A 243 -7.45 14.89 6.34
C GLN A 243 -6.32 15.50 5.50
N HIS A 244 -5.76 14.72 4.57
CA HIS A 244 -4.58 15.09 3.79
C HIS A 244 -4.87 15.27 2.28
N ASP A 245 -6.15 15.24 1.89
CA ASP A 245 -6.62 15.43 0.51
C ASP A 245 -6.49 16.91 0.02
#